data_0547a6f14493b71e61958e7cc2b9df9e
#
_entry.id   0547a6f14493b71e61958e7cc2b9df9e
#
_cell.length_a   1.000
_cell.length_b   1.000
_cell.length_c   1.000
_cell.angle_alpha   90.00
_cell.angle_beta   90.00
_cell.angle_gamma   90.00
#
_symmetry.space_group_name_H-M   'P 1'
#
loop_
_entity.id
_entity.type
_entity.pdbx_description
1 polymer ?
#
loop_
_entity_poly.entity_id
_entity_poly.type
_entity_poly.pdbx_seq_one_letter_code
_entity_poly.pdbx_strand_id
1 'polypeptide(L)'
;MIKSVIHLADVHIRTYRMHDEYKEIFQTFIDEITEYCKDYKHEEIRIAIVGDLVHQKITISNEQLILSTWFLRELSKVGKVVIIAGNHDLLENNKDRVDSISPMIELLDNPHIAYYQESTCYLDDNVVWCNYSIFEGNERPDIEEGRAKHGDDKTYIGLYHAPIAGASTDVGYIFDDNHTQLNHFDGCDMVLLGDIHKRSCFYNVERKEIDETELEIYKKNGWVIDE
;
A
#
# COMPACT_ATOMS: atom_id res chain seq x y z
N MET A 1 12.35 -5.53 -15.07
CA MET A 1 11.56 -6.48 -14.22
C MET A 1 11.65 -6.00 -12.80
N ILE A 2 10.51 -5.84 -12.13
CA ILE A 2 10.40 -5.49 -10.71
C ILE A 2 10.89 -6.69 -9.88
N LYS A 3 11.73 -6.43 -8.87
CA LYS A 3 12.34 -7.44 -8.01
C LYS A 3 12.07 -7.18 -6.52
N SER A 4 11.75 -5.95 -6.16
CA SER A 4 11.48 -5.57 -4.77
C SER A 4 10.27 -4.66 -4.69
N VAL A 5 9.40 -4.94 -3.73
CA VAL A 5 8.26 -4.10 -3.36
C VAL A 5 8.37 -3.77 -1.87
N ILE A 6 8.48 -2.50 -1.56
CA ILE A 6 8.44 -1.98 -0.19
C ILE A 6 7.00 -1.53 0.08
N HIS A 7 6.39 -2.09 1.10
CA HIS A 7 5.01 -1.80 1.48
C HIS A 7 4.95 -0.84 2.66
N LEU A 8 4.20 0.23 2.49
CA LEU A 8 3.86 1.24 3.50
C LEU A 8 2.35 1.42 3.54
N ALA A 9 1.80 1.67 4.71
CA ALA A 9 0.42 2.11 4.91
C ALA A 9 0.34 2.95 6.19
N ASP A 10 -0.76 3.66 6.38
CA ASP A 10 -1.12 4.29 7.66
C ASP A 10 -0.04 5.24 8.20
N VAL A 11 0.55 6.06 7.33
CA VAL A 11 1.62 7.00 7.68
C VAL A 11 1.11 8.12 8.58
N HIS A 12 -0.13 8.58 8.34
CA HIS A 12 -0.87 9.55 9.16
C HIS A 12 -0.10 10.83 9.48
N ILE A 13 0.52 11.46 8.49
CA ILE A 13 1.19 12.75 8.67
C ILE A 13 0.18 13.77 9.20
N ARG A 14 0.46 14.36 10.36
CA ARG A 14 -0.42 15.35 11.03
C ARG A 14 -0.17 16.76 10.52
N THR A 15 -1.15 17.66 10.67
CA THR A 15 -1.13 19.02 10.09
C THR A 15 0.02 19.89 10.60
N TYR A 16 0.33 19.91 11.92
CA TYR A 16 1.34 20.83 12.47
C TYR A 16 1.96 20.36 13.78
N ARG A 17 2.02 19.04 13.98
CA ARG A 17 2.64 18.47 15.19
C ARG A 17 3.71 17.46 14.80
N MET A 18 4.81 17.45 15.53
CA MET A 18 5.87 16.44 15.43
C MET A 18 6.52 16.37 14.02
N HIS A 19 6.56 17.47 13.27
CA HIS A 19 7.10 17.43 11.91
C HIS A 19 8.61 17.20 11.86
N ASP A 20 9.35 17.65 12.87
CA ASP A 20 10.79 17.38 12.98
C ASP A 20 11.01 15.88 13.27
N GLU A 21 10.23 15.29 14.17
CA GLU A 21 10.25 13.88 14.50
C GLU A 21 9.83 13.01 13.30
N TYR A 22 8.76 13.40 12.58
CA TYR A 22 8.40 12.73 11.32
C TYR A 22 9.54 12.75 10.33
N LYS A 23 10.21 13.89 10.18
CA LYS A 23 11.29 14.04 9.21
C LYS A 23 12.49 13.15 9.56
N GLU A 24 12.84 13.05 10.84
CA GLU A 24 13.90 12.16 11.32
C GLU A 24 13.55 10.69 11.08
N ILE A 25 12.32 10.28 11.41
CA ILE A 25 11.83 8.91 11.19
C ILE A 25 11.80 8.58 9.70
N PHE A 26 11.28 9.48 8.86
CA PHE A 26 11.24 9.28 7.42
C PHE A 26 12.62 9.22 6.80
N GLN A 27 13.56 10.05 7.25
CA GLN A 27 14.94 9.98 6.78
C GLN A 27 15.59 8.64 7.16
N THR A 28 15.41 8.19 8.40
CA THR A 28 15.90 6.88 8.86
C THR A 28 15.32 5.76 7.99
N PHE A 29 14.00 5.78 7.75
CA PHE A 29 13.35 4.80 6.89
C PHE A 29 13.88 4.83 5.45
N ILE A 30 14.08 6.03 4.87
CA ILE A 30 14.64 6.19 3.52
C ILE A 30 16.05 5.62 3.45
N ASP A 31 16.88 5.87 4.47
CA ASP A 31 18.24 5.37 4.55
C ASP A 31 18.26 3.83 4.66
N GLU A 32 17.37 3.25 5.47
CA GLU A 32 17.21 1.80 5.63
C GLU A 32 16.79 1.12 4.33
N ILE A 33 15.75 1.65 3.65
CA ILE A 33 15.30 1.04 2.37
C ILE A 33 16.32 1.26 1.25
N THR A 34 17.08 2.35 1.29
CA THR A 34 18.18 2.60 0.33
C THR A 34 19.27 1.55 0.51
N GLU A 35 19.67 1.27 1.74
CA GLU A 35 20.67 0.21 2.04
C GLU A 35 20.12 -1.18 1.70
N TYR A 36 18.84 -1.45 2.02
CA TYR A 36 18.20 -2.73 1.67
C TYR A 36 18.13 -2.96 0.16
N CYS A 37 17.90 -1.89 -0.60
CA CYS A 37 17.73 -1.96 -2.05
C CYS A 37 19.03 -1.68 -2.84
N LYS A 38 20.18 -1.54 -2.19
CA LYS A 38 21.45 -1.11 -2.83
C LYS A 38 21.92 -1.97 -4.03
N ASP A 39 21.52 -3.24 -4.04
CA ASP A 39 21.87 -4.18 -5.11
C ASP A 39 20.87 -4.19 -6.28
N TYR A 40 19.76 -3.43 -6.15
CA TYR A 40 18.74 -3.30 -7.18
C TYR A 40 18.86 -1.96 -7.89
N LYS A 41 18.46 -1.93 -9.16
CA LYS A 41 18.33 -0.67 -9.89
C LYS A 41 17.01 0.00 -9.52
N HIS A 42 16.96 1.31 -9.64
CA HIS A 42 15.76 2.11 -9.40
C HIS A 42 14.49 1.55 -10.11
N GLU A 43 14.62 1.11 -11.35
CA GLU A 43 13.52 0.56 -12.14
C GLU A 43 13.04 -0.83 -11.66
N GLU A 44 13.82 -1.48 -10.80
CA GLU A 44 13.52 -2.80 -10.24
C GLU A 44 12.80 -2.71 -8.88
N ILE A 45 12.65 -1.48 -8.34
CA ILE A 45 12.08 -1.22 -7.01
C ILE A 45 10.73 -0.54 -7.15
N ARG A 46 9.77 -0.97 -6.34
CA ARG A 46 8.50 -0.28 -6.11
C ARG A 46 8.31 0.00 -4.64
N ILE A 47 7.74 1.16 -4.35
CA ILE A 47 7.33 1.56 -3.00
C ILE A 47 5.83 1.78 -3.07
N ALA A 48 5.07 0.85 -2.49
CA ALA A 48 3.61 0.89 -2.47
C ALA A 48 3.13 1.54 -1.16
N ILE A 49 2.44 2.67 -1.27
CA ILE A 49 1.78 3.36 -0.15
C ILE A 49 0.29 3.05 -0.24
N VAL A 50 -0.18 2.20 0.67
CA VAL A 50 -1.52 1.65 0.64
C VAL A 50 -2.44 2.41 1.61
N GLY A 51 -2.71 3.68 1.26
CA GLY A 51 -3.64 4.56 1.94
C GLY A 51 -3.11 5.24 3.20
N ASP A 52 -3.88 6.23 3.66
CA ASP A 52 -3.69 7.00 4.88
C ASP A 52 -2.31 7.68 4.98
N LEU A 53 -1.92 8.36 3.89
CA LEU A 53 -0.72 9.19 3.90
C LEU A 53 -0.86 10.34 4.88
N VAL A 54 -2.03 10.99 4.94
CA VAL A 54 -2.31 12.10 5.85
C VAL A 54 -3.34 11.70 6.92
N HIS A 55 -3.38 12.48 8.02
CA HIS A 55 -4.27 12.15 9.13
C HIS A 55 -5.62 12.90 9.09
N GLN A 56 -5.68 14.12 8.56
CA GLN A 56 -6.86 14.98 8.60
C GLN A 56 -7.56 15.13 7.25
N LYS A 57 -8.07 14.07 6.69
CA LYS A 57 -8.90 14.09 5.48
C LYS A 57 -8.47 15.21 4.48
N ILE A 58 -9.29 16.21 4.24
CA ILE A 58 -9.02 17.28 3.27
C ILE A 58 -8.45 18.56 3.89
N THR A 59 -8.16 18.58 5.19
CA THR A 59 -7.58 19.75 5.87
C THR A 59 -6.07 19.60 5.92
N ILE A 60 -5.35 20.26 5.03
CA ILE A 60 -3.89 20.22 4.95
C ILE A 60 -3.30 21.56 5.41
N SER A 61 -2.27 21.54 6.28
CA SER A 61 -1.44 22.70 6.55
C SER A 61 -0.30 22.82 5.53
N ASN A 62 0.28 24.00 5.42
CA ASN A 62 1.44 24.21 4.55
C ASN A 62 2.63 23.33 4.97
N GLU A 63 2.85 23.16 6.26
CA GLU A 63 3.93 22.36 6.82
C GLU A 63 3.72 20.87 6.47
N GLN A 64 2.48 20.38 6.60
CA GLN A 64 2.12 19.01 6.23
C GLN A 64 2.32 18.79 4.73
N LEU A 65 1.88 19.74 3.88
CA LEU A 65 2.07 19.66 2.43
C LEU A 65 3.57 19.59 2.07
N ILE A 66 4.39 20.43 2.70
CA ILE A 66 5.85 20.44 2.48
C ILE A 66 6.48 19.12 2.91
N LEU A 67 6.13 18.60 4.09
CA LEU A 67 6.66 17.35 4.61
C LEU A 67 6.24 16.16 3.74
N SER A 68 4.96 16.06 3.39
CA SER A 68 4.43 14.97 2.57
C SER A 68 5.04 14.96 1.17
N THR A 69 5.12 16.12 0.53
CA THR A 69 5.74 16.22 -0.81
C THR A 69 7.24 15.96 -0.77
N TRP A 70 7.95 16.39 0.28
CA TRP A 70 9.34 16.02 0.49
C TRP A 70 9.50 14.50 0.63
N PHE A 71 8.69 13.87 1.48
CA PHE A 71 8.75 12.42 1.70
C PHE A 71 8.51 11.63 0.41
N LEU A 72 7.45 11.94 -0.33
CA LEU A 72 7.17 11.30 -1.63
C LEU A 72 8.30 11.49 -2.64
N ARG A 73 8.90 12.68 -2.67
CA ARG A 73 10.05 12.98 -3.55
C ARG A 73 11.29 12.18 -3.17
N GLU A 74 11.59 12.05 -1.89
CA GLU A 74 12.75 11.26 -1.44
C GLU A 74 12.54 9.76 -1.71
N LEU A 75 11.34 9.22 -1.45
CA LEU A 75 10.99 7.84 -1.80
C LEU A 75 11.16 7.58 -3.30
N SER A 76 10.73 8.51 -4.14
CA SER A 76 10.82 8.37 -5.60
C SER A 76 12.24 8.35 -6.15
N LYS A 77 13.25 8.71 -5.34
CA LYS A 77 14.68 8.55 -5.69
C LYS A 77 15.17 7.12 -5.47
N VAL A 78 14.57 6.40 -4.52
CA VAL A 78 14.93 5.01 -4.23
C VAL A 78 14.29 4.06 -5.24
N GLY A 79 13.01 4.26 -5.56
CA GLY A 79 12.26 3.44 -6.51
C GLY A 79 10.99 4.17 -6.97
N LYS A 80 10.26 3.59 -7.93
CA LYS A 80 8.98 4.16 -8.32
C LYS A 80 7.95 3.98 -7.21
N VAL A 81 7.20 5.04 -6.90
CA VAL A 81 6.14 5.06 -5.90
C VAL A 81 4.80 4.74 -6.56
N VAL A 82 4.07 3.81 -5.97
CA VAL A 82 2.67 3.54 -6.27
C VAL A 82 1.87 3.91 -5.02
N ILE A 83 0.86 4.74 -5.15
CA ILE A 83 0.07 5.22 -4.02
C ILE A 83 -1.42 5.07 -4.31
N ILE A 84 -2.20 4.67 -3.32
CA ILE A 84 -3.66 4.73 -3.28
C ILE A 84 -4.12 5.58 -2.10
N ALA A 85 -5.36 6.07 -2.13
CA ALA A 85 -5.95 6.78 -1.00
C ALA A 85 -6.49 5.81 0.05
N GLY A 86 -6.42 6.22 1.31
CA GLY A 86 -7.15 5.64 2.42
C GLY A 86 -8.29 6.56 2.90
N ASN A 87 -9.03 6.14 3.92
CA ASN A 87 -10.21 6.86 4.42
C ASN A 87 -9.85 8.19 5.11
N HIS A 88 -8.59 8.41 5.48
CA HIS A 88 -8.07 9.68 5.98
C HIS A 88 -7.56 10.62 4.89
N ASP A 89 -7.46 10.17 3.66
CA ASP A 89 -6.99 11.00 2.54
C ASP A 89 -8.13 11.71 1.80
N LEU A 90 -9.40 11.34 2.05
CA LEU A 90 -10.57 11.91 1.35
C LEU A 90 -11.77 12.11 2.28
N LEU A 91 -12.80 12.84 1.80
CA LEU A 91 -14.11 12.90 2.44
C LEU A 91 -15.02 11.81 1.87
N GLU A 92 -15.18 10.70 2.58
CA GLU A 92 -16.03 9.58 2.18
C GLU A 92 -17.50 10.00 1.90
N ASN A 93 -18.01 10.98 2.65
CA ASN A 93 -19.37 11.50 2.50
C ASN A 93 -19.52 12.51 1.33
N ASN A 94 -18.43 12.93 0.70
CA ASN A 94 -18.45 13.87 -0.42
C ASN A 94 -17.21 13.62 -1.31
N LYS A 95 -17.29 12.60 -2.11
CA LYS A 95 -16.21 12.17 -3.01
C LYS A 95 -15.98 13.11 -4.21
N ASP A 96 -16.87 14.09 -4.42
CA ASP A 96 -16.67 15.18 -5.42
C ASP A 96 -15.61 16.19 -4.95
N ARG A 97 -15.27 16.20 -3.66
CA ARG A 97 -14.18 17.03 -3.14
C ARG A 97 -12.84 16.40 -3.48
N VAL A 98 -11.91 17.25 -3.89
CA VAL A 98 -10.52 16.82 -4.14
C VAL A 98 -9.94 16.22 -2.86
N ASP A 99 -9.35 15.03 -2.97
CA ASP A 99 -8.64 14.35 -1.89
C ASP A 99 -7.33 15.06 -1.52
N SER A 100 -6.68 14.60 -0.46
CA SER A 100 -5.45 15.22 0.04
C SER A 100 -4.20 14.89 -0.78
N ILE A 101 -4.23 13.79 -1.54
CA ILE A 101 -3.08 13.30 -2.31
C ILE A 101 -2.99 13.98 -3.67
N SER A 102 -4.13 14.17 -4.37
CA SER A 102 -4.17 14.74 -5.73
C SER A 102 -3.39 16.05 -5.88
N PRO A 103 -3.53 17.05 -4.98
CA PRO A 103 -2.74 18.28 -5.08
C PRO A 103 -1.23 18.07 -4.91
N MET A 104 -0.83 17.08 -4.10
CA MET A 104 0.60 16.75 -3.90
C MET A 104 1.20 16.15 -5.17
N ILE A 105 0.45 15.24 -5.82
CA ILE A 105 0.88 14.62 -7.07
C ILE A 105 1.01 15.66 -8.19
N GLU A 106 0.01 16.54 -8.33
CA GLU A 106 0.02 17.62 -9.31
C GLU A 106 1.22 18.58 -9.10
N LEU A 107 1.49 18.96 -7.83
CA LEU A 107 2.62 19.84 -7.50
C LEU A 107 3.99 19.18 -7.68
N LEU A 108 4.08 17.87 -7.46
CA LEU A 108 5.33 17.13 -7.63
C LEU A 108 5.69 16.93 -9.09
N ASP A 109 4.70 16.75 -9.95
CA ASP A 109 4.87 16.48 -11.41
C ASP A 109 6.00 15.47 -11.68
N ASN A 110 6.00 14.36 -10.92
CA ASN A 110 7.08 13.39 -10.89
C ASN A 110 6.67 12.10 -11.59
N PRO A 111 7.28 11.71 -12.73
CA PRO A 111 6.92 10.52 -13.49
C PRO A 111 7.22 9.20 -12.75
N HIS A 112 7.94 9.25 -11.63
CA HIS A 112 8.21 8.09 -10.79
C HIS A 112 7.19 7.92 -9.66
N ILE A 113 6.09 8.69 -9.65
CA ILE A 113 5.01 8.56 -8.68
C ILE A 113 3.70 8.32 -9.45
N ALA A 114 3.08 7.17 -9.22
CA ALA A 114 1.79 6.81 -9.79
C ALA A 114 0.73 6.80 -8.68
N TYR A 115 -0.34 7.57 -8.88
CA TYR A 115 -1.49 7.60 -7.99
C TYR A 115 -2.68 6.92 -8.67
N TYR A 116 -3.15 5.82 -8.09
CA TYR A 116 -4.26 5.02 -8.62
C TYR A 116 -5.56 5.36 -7.91
N GLN A 117 -6.56 5.83 -8.66
CA GLN A 117 -7.84 6.30 -8.13
C GLN A 117 -9.03 5.44 -8.55
N GLU A 118 -8.92 4.62 -9.59
CA GLU A 118 -9.99 3.79 -10.13
C GLU A 118 -9.81 2.33 -9.72
N SER A 119 -10.92 1.59 -9.54
CA SER A 119 -10.91 0.15 -9.31
C SER A 119 -10.64 -0.58 -10.62
N THR A 120 -9.36 -0.75 -10.93
CA THR A 120 -8.91 -1.41 -12.17
C THR A 120 -7.53 -2.04 -12.02
N CYS A 121 -7.08 -2.73 -13.05
CA CYS A 121 -5.79 -3.39 -13.12
C CYS A 121 -4.79 -2.54 -13.92
N TYR A 122 -3.72 -2.07 -13.28
CA TYR A 122 -2.67 -1.24 -13.88
C TYR A 122 -1.42 -2.07 -14.15
N LEU A 123 -1.03 -2.19 -15.42
CA LEU A 123 0.21 -2.88 -15.79
C LEU A 123 1.45 -2.04 -15.44
N ASP A 124 2.40 -2.66 -14.76
CA ASP A 124 3.70 -2.10 -14.43
C ASP A 124 4.79 -3.18 -14.56
N ASP A 125 5.35 -3.33 -15.74
CA ASP A 125 6.37 -4.33 -16.14
C ASP A 125 5.86 -5.78 -15.93
N ASN A 126 6.39 -6.49 -14.93
CA ASN A 126 5.99 -7.86 -14.58
C ASN A 126 4.95 -7.92 -13.45
N VAL A 127 4.49 -6.79 -12.96
CA VAL A 127 3.45 -6.67 -11.95
C VAL A 127 2.21 -6.02 -12.53
N VAL A 128 1.05 -6.48 -12.11
CA VAL A 128 -0.25 -5.83 -12.35
C VAL A 128 -0.82 -5.44 -10.99
N TRP A 129 -0.99 -4.14 -10.79
CA TRP A 129 -1.58 -3.58 -9.58
C TRP A 129 -3.10 -3.59 -9.71
N CYS A 130 -3.77 -4.39 -8.89
CA CYS A 130 -5.22 -4.48 -8.83
C CYS A 130 -5.71 -3.53 -7.72
N ASN A 131 -6.10 -2.31 -8.09
CA ASN A 131 -6.55 -1.32 -7.13
C ASN A 131 -8.03 -1.51 -6.79
N TYR A 132 -8.33 -1.64 -5.50
CA TYR A 132 -9.67 -1.63 -4.92
C TYR A 132 -9.95 -0.24 -4.38
N SER A 133 -10.40 0.65 -5.25
CA SER A 133 -10.45 2.08 -4.96
C SER A 133 -11.48 2.45 -3.90
N ILE A 134 -11.05 3.18 -2.88
CA ILE A 134 -11.94 3.74 -1.86
C ILE A 134 -12.91 4.79 -2.46
N PHE A 135 -12.55 5.45 -3.57
CA PHE A 135 -13.44 6.36 -4.29
C PHE A 135 -14.66 5.64 -4.85
N GLU A 136 -14.52 4.37 -5.19
CA GLU A 136 -15.56 3.50 -5.73
C GLU A 136 -16.09 2.49 -4.70
N GLY A 137 -15.83 2.74 -3.39
CA GLY A 137 -16.33 1.90 -2.30
C GLY A 137 -15.57 0.59 -2.15
N ASN A 138 -14.31 0.55 -2.55
CA ASN A 138 -13.46 -0.64 -2.55
C ASN A 138 -14.02 -1.78 -3.42
N GLU A 139 -14.69 -1.42 -4.53
CA GLU A 139 -15.17 -2.39 -5.50
C GLU A 139 -14.01 -3.22 -6.06
N ARG A 140 -14.28 -4.49 -6.28
CA ARG A 140 -13.30 -5.41 -6.84
C ARG A 140 -13.03 -5.05 -8.31
N PRO A 141 -11.75 -4.84 -8.71
CA PRO A 141 -11.41 -4.69 -10.12
C PRO A 141 -11.66 -6.00 -10.88
N ASP A 142 -11.92 -5.91 -12.18
CA ASP A 142 -12.05 -7.09 -13.03
C ASP A 142 -10.68 -7.71 -13.30
N ILE A 143 -10.28 -8.66 -12.44
CA ILE A 143 -8.99 -9.33 -12.50
C ILE A 143 -8.95 -10.31 -13.69
N GLU A 144 -10.09 -10.89 -14.08
CA GLU A 144 -10.15 -11.81 -15.24
C GLU A 144 -9.92 -11.04 -16.53
N GLU A 145 -10.55 -9.87 -16.70
CA GLU A 145 -10.25 -8.96 -17.81
C GLU A 145 -8.79 -8.50 -17.75
N GLY A 146 -8.29 -8.17 -16.56
CA GLY A 146 -6.90 -7.82 -16.33
C GLY A 146 -5.94 -8.91 -16.83
N ARG A 147 -6.20 -10.17 -16.49
CA ARG A 147 -5.40 -11.33 -16.93
C ARG A 147 -5.50 -11.54 -18.44
N ALA A 148 -6.69 -11.43 -19.01
CA ALA A 148 -6.89 -11.52 -20.45
C ALA A 148 -6.12 -10.42 -21.23
N LYS A 149 -6.00 -9.22 -20.64
CA LYS A 149 -5.36 -8.06 -21.27
C LYS A 149 -3.83 -8.04 -21.07
N HIS A 150 -3.34 -8.41 -19.90
CA HIS A 150 -1.93 -8.24 -19.50
C HIS A 150 -1.13 -9.55 -19.45
N GLY A 151 -1.83 -10.70 -19.45
CA GLY A 151 -1.24 -12.05 -19.45
C GLY A 151 -1.15 -12.68 -18.05
N ASP A 152 -1.18 -14.02 -18.04
CA ASP A 152 -1.09 -14.82 -16.80
C ASP A 152 0.36 -14.98 -16.29
N ASP A 153 1.34 -14.51 -17.05
CA ASP A 153 2.77 -14.52 -16.67
C ASP A 153 3.17 -13.38 -15.74
N LYS A 154 2.23 -12.51 -15.40
CA LYS A 154 2.42 -11.37 -14.49
C LYS A 154 2.05 -11.74 -13.07
N THR A 155 2.63 -11.00 -12.11
CA THR A 155 2.25 -11.07 -10.70
C THR A 155 1.14 -10.04 -10.43
N TYR A 156 -0.03 -10.51 -9.98
CA TYR A 156 -1.19 -9.68 -9.68
C TYR A 156 -1.20 -9.32 -8.20
N ILE A 157 -0.97 -8.04 -7.90
CA ILE A 157 -0.90 -7.53 -6.53
C ILE A 157 -2.09 -6.61 -6.26
N GLY A 158 -2.97 -7.02 -5.33
CA GLY A 158 -4.06 -6.20 -4.85
C GLY A 158 -3.57 -5.06 -3.97
N LEU A 159 -4.16 -3.88 -4.11
CA LEU A 159 -3.98 -2.72 -3.23
C LEU A 159 -5.32 -2.40 -2.59
N TYR A 160 -5.42 -2.51 -1.26
CA TYR A 160 -6.69 -2.40 -0.55
C TYR A 160 -6.51 -1.68 0.79
N HIS A 161 -7.37 -0.70 1.06
CA HIS A 161 -7.33 0.06 2.31
C HIS A 161 -8.70 0.04 2.99
N ALA A 162 -8.93 -0.98 3.78
CA ALA A 162 -10.05 -1.11 4.73
C ALA A 162 -9.86 -2.39 5.58
N PRO A 163 -10.62 -2.55 6.68
CA PRO A 163 -10.54 -3.74 7.51
C PRO A 163 -10.97 -5.00 6.75
N ILE A 164 -10.34 -6.13 7.08
CA ILE A 164 -10.73 -7.45 6.62
C ILE A 164 -11.19 -8.32 7.78
N ALA A 165 -12.11 -9.24 7.52
CA ALA A 165 -12.59 -10.20 8.51
C ALA A 165 -11.45 -11.06 9.04
N GLY A 166 -11.45 -11.29 10.36
CA GLY A 166 -10.42 -12.07 11.06
C GLY A 166 -9.15 -11.28 11.40
N ALA A 167 -8.95 -10.07 10.84
CA ALA A 167 -7.84 -9.22 11.26
C ALA A 167 -8.01 -8.71 12.69
N SER A 168 -6.90 -8.49 13.40
CA SER A 168 -6.93 -7.97 14.77
C SER A 168 -6.17 -6.68 14.92
N THR A 169 -6.66 -5.77 15.76
CA THR A 169 -5.98 -4.54 16.13
C THR A 169 -4.97 -4.77 17.26
N ASP A 170 -4.10 -3.80 17.53
CA ASP A 170 -3.14 -3.82 18.63
C ASP A 170 -3.79 -3.95 20.01
N VAL A 171 -5.06 -3.48 20.14
CA VAL A 171 -5.84 -3.58 21.38
C VAL A 171 -6.64 -4.89 21.48
N GLY A 172 -6.46 -5.81 20.53
CA GLY A 172 -7.08 -7.13 20.55
C GLY A 172 -8.52 -7.19 20.02
N TYR A 173 -9.03 -6.13 19.39
CA TYR A 173 -10.30 -6.18 18.67
C TYR A 173 -10.11 -7.02 17.39
N ILE A 174 -11.03 -7.96 17.13
CA ILE A 174 -11.04 -8.78 15.93
C ILE A 174 -12.22 -8.35 15.06
N PHE A 175 -11.93 -8.04 13.79
CA PHE A 175 -12.96 -7.69 12.81
C PHE A 175 -13.80 -8.93 12.47
N ASP A 176 -15.10 -8.77 12.56
CA ASP A 176 -16.08 -9.85 12.34
C ASP A 176 -16.34 -10.11 10.84
N ASP A 177 -17.20 -11.10 10.58
CA ASP A 177 -17.57 -11.54 9.23
C ASP A 177 -18.37 -10.50 8.41
N ASN A 178 -18.77 -9.37 8.99
CA ASN A 178 -19.40 -8.27 8.26
C ASN A 178 -18.39 -7.43 7.48
N HIS A 179 -17.09 -7.60 7.74
CA HIS A 179 -16.01 -6.95 7.01
C HIS A 179 -15.63 -7.75 5.76
N THR A 180 -14.78 -7.18 4.93
CA THR A 180 -14.35 -7.78 3.67
C THR A 180 -13.69 -9.14 3.90
N GLN A 181 -14.19 -10.15 3.24
CA GLN A 181 -13.68 -11.52 3.30
C GLN A 181 -12.48 -11.70 2.35
N LEU A 182 -11.61 -12.67 2.64
CA LEU A 182 -10.41 -12.93 1.83
C LEU A 182 -10.73 -13.30 0.37
N ASN A 183 -11.87 -13.93 0.09
CA ASN A 183 -12.30 -14.27 -1.28
C ASN A 183 -12.61 -13.04 -2.15
N HIS A 184 -12.75 -11.85 -1.55
CA HIS A 184 -12.84 -10.58 -2.30
C HIS A 184 -11.61 -10.34 -3.17
N PHE A 185 -10.49 -10.93 -2.80
CA PHE A 185 -9.19 -10.78 -3.46
C PHE A 185 -8.83 -11.95 -4.39
N ASP A 186 -9.77 -12.87 -4.65
CA ASP A 186 -9.54 -14.01 -5.52
C ASP A 186 -9.02 -13.55 -6.89
N GLY A 187 -7.99 -14.24 -7.39
CA GLY A 187 -7.30 -13.88 -8.63
C GLY A 187 -6.08 -12.99 -8.43
N CYS A 188 -5.89 -12.36 -7.26
CA CYS A 188 -4.61 -11.76 -6.88
C CYS A 188 -3.65 -12.83 -6.35
N ASP A 189 -2.36 -12.71 -6.69
CA ASP A 189 -1.30 -13.58 -6.15
C ASP A 189 -0.89 -13.12 -4.74
N MET A 190 -1.07 -11.81 -4.45
CA MET A 190 -0.78 -11.16 -3.19
C MET A 190 -1.67 -9.94 -3.02
N VAL A 191 -1.93 -9.53 -1.78
CA VAL A 191 -2.63 -8.28 -1.46
C VAL A 191 -1.85 -7.49 -0.42
N LEU A 192 -1.64 -6.21 -0.68
CA LEU A 192 -1.09 -5.25 0.27
C LEU A 192 -2.25 -4.51 0.92
N LEU A 193 -2.30 -4.55 2.24
CA LEU A 193 -3.40 -4.02 3.04
C LEU A 193 -2.97 -2.80 3.85
N GLY A 194 -3.85 -1.81 3.98
CA GLY A 194 -3.78 -0.70 4.93
C GLY A 194 -4.99 -0.70 5.87
N ASP A 195 -5.12 0.35 6.73
CA ASP A 195 -6.16 0.57 7.74
C ASP A 195 -6.01 -0.28 9.02
N ILE A 196 -5.31 -1.39 8.98
CA ILE A 196 -5.05 -2.22 10.15
C ILE A 196 -3.64 -1.95 10.64
N HIS A 197 -3.50 -1.12 11.67
CA HIS A 197 -2.19 -0.64 12.15
C HIS A 197 -1.31 -1.75 12.73
N LYS A 198 -1.90 -2.89 13.09
CA LYS A 198 -1.14 -4.06 13.53
C LYS A 198 -0.54 -4.78 12.33
N ARG A 199 0.80 -4.86 12.30
CA ARG A 199 1.50 -5.64 11.28
C ARG A 199 1.11 -7.12 11.40
N SER A 200 0.55 -7.68 10.34
CA SER A 200 0.14 -9.08 10.26
C SER A 200 0.18 -9.59 8.82
N CYS A 201 0.17 -10.92 8.67
CA CYS A 201 0.01 -11.57 7.38
C CYS A 201 -1.16 -12.55 7.46
N PHE A 202 -1.96 -12.56 6.41
CA PHE A 202 -3.07 -13.48 6.27
C PHE A 202 -2.77 -14.37 5.07
N TYR A 203 -2.99 -15.66 5.23
CA TYR A 203 -2.87 -16.61 4.15
C TYR A 203 -4.26 -17.16 3.84
N ASN A 204 -4.62 -17.18 2.57
CA ASN A 204 -5.78 -17.95 2.13
C ASN A 204 -5.34 -19.42 2.12
N VAL A 205 -5.49 -20.07 3.29
CA VAL A 205 -5.08 -21.45 3.45
C VAL A 205 -6.25 -22.35 3.03
N GLU A 206 -6.30 -22.71 1.76
CA GLU A 206 -6.47 -24.17 1.55
C GLU A 206 -5.22 -24.78 2.18
N ARG A 207 -5.39 -25.51 3.29
CA ARG A 207 -4.26 -26.07 4.05
C ARG A 207 -3.35 -26.86 3.11
N LYS A 208 -2.34 -26.20 2.56
CA LYS A 208 -1.16 -26.86 2.05
C LYS A 208 -0.32 -27.12 3.28
N GLU A 209 -0.04 -28.39 3.58
CA GLU A 209 0.99 -28.73 4.54
C GLU A 209 2.27 -28.06 4.05
N ILE A 210 2.67 -26.99 4.72
CA ILE A 210 3.96 -26.31 4.47
C ILE A 210 5.02 -27.24 5.05
N ASP A 211 5.95 -27.68 4.25
CA ASP A 211 7.04 -28.50 4.77
C ASP A 211 7.96 -27.67 5.69
N GLU A 212 8.71 -28.34 6.58
CA GLU A 212 9.57 -27.70 7.56
C GLU A 212 10.60 -26.77 6.91
N THR A 213 10.97 -26.99 5.67
CA THR A 213 11.98 -26.23 4.92
C THR A 213 11.38 -24.89 4.45
N GLU A 214 10.14 -24.89 3.98
CA GLU A 214 9.41 -23.66 3.62
C GLU A 214 9.14 -22.82 4.87
N LEU A 215 8.77 -23.44 5.99
CA LEU A 215 8.56 -22.81 7.28
C LEU A 215 9.81 -22.07 7.79
N GLU A 216 10.99 -22.68 7.65
CA GLU A 216 12.26 -22.04 8.01
C GLU A 216 12.60 -20.85 7.12
N ILE A 217 12.28 -20.90 5.82
CA ILE A 217 12.48 -19.79 4.88
C ILE A 217 11.60 -18.61 5.27
N TYR A 218 10.33 -18.85 5.61
CA TYR A 218 9.41 -17.80 6.06
C TYR A 218 9.87 -17.18 7.40
N LYS A 219 10.24 -17.99 8.39
CA LYS A 219 10.77 -17.50 9.68
C LYS A 219 12.05 -16.68 9.50
N LYS A 220 12.94 -17.09 8.61
CA LYS A 220 14.21 -16.40 8.33
C LYS A 220 13.99 -15.05 7.64
N ASN A 221 12.89 -14.88 6.91
CA ASN A 221 12.50 -13.63 6.26
C ASN A 221 11.63 -12.72 7.17
N GLY A 222 11.53 -13.04 8.46
CA GLY A 222 10.81 -12.23 9.45
C GLY A 222 9.29 -12.40 9.42
N TRP A 223 8.78 -13.49 8.84
CA TRP A 223 7.36 -13.81 8.86
C TRP A 223 7.01 -14.47 10.19
N VAL A 224 5.97 -13.95 10.85
CA VAL A 224 5.38 -14.59 12.04
C VAL A 224 4.26 -15.49 11.53
N ILE A 225 4.42 -16.80 11.74
CA ILE A 225 3.39 -17.79 11.45
C ILE A 225 2.76 -18.13 12.80
N ASP A 226 1.50 -17.77 13.00
CA ASP A 226 0.70 -18.25 14.12
C ASP A 226 0.33 -19.72 13.87
N GLU A 227 0.67 -20.60 14.84
CA GLU A 227 0.33 -22.04 14.84
C GLU A 227 -1.14 -22.30 15.11
#